data_ba2712dc384d53d3f327631095876663
#
_entry.id   ba2712dc384d53d3f327631095876663
#
_cell.length_a   1.000
_cell.length_b   1.000
_cell.length_c   1.000
_cell.angle_alpha   90.00
_cell.angle_beta   90.00
_cell.angle_gamma   90.00
#
_symmetry.space_group_name_H-M   'P 1'
#
loop_
_entity.id
_entity.type
_entity.pdbx_description
1 polymer ?
#
loop_
_entity_poly.entity_id
_entity_poly.type
_entity_poly.pdbx_seq_one_letter_code
_entity_poly.pdbx_strand_id
1 'polypeptide(L)'
;PNLFSIVCMKQAKIITPIPKAKDWREVYLKPLMAALVEIEALESLSPQVQIENLLYDFTVHRSKARTKEDILNKIAWTDEGFTYFRMRDFYAFAKRNNWDIDLQKTGNLIRQLKDIYVDEVRMKLKSQTPHLVKIKALKDSGAEVSRVAYQEAPF
;
A
#
# COMPACT_ATOMS: atom_id res chain seq x y z
N PRO A 1 -5.51 -30.08 10.48
CA PRO A 1 -5.77 -31.22 9.58
C PRO A 1 -7.18 -31.19 9.01
N ASN A 2 -8.21 -30.95 9.84
CA ASN A 2 -9.61 -30.92 9.38
C ASN A 2 -9.90 -29.85 8.34
N LEU A 3 -9.35 -28.64 8.53
CA LEU A 3 -9.49 -27.53 7.57
C LEU A 3 -8.91 -27.89 6.20
N PHE A 4 -7.72 -28.50 6.17
CA PHE A 4 -7.10 -28.93 4.92
C PHE A 4 -7.97 -29.93 4.17
N SER A 5 -8.50 -30.96 4.87
CA SER A 5 -9.39 -31.95 4.25
C SER A 5 -10.68 -31.32 3.72
N ILE A 6 -11.24 -30.33 4.45
CA ILE A 6 -12.43 -29.59 4.02
C ILE A 6 -12.15 -28.76 2.76
N VAL A 7 -11.00 -28.10 2.69
CA VAL A 7 -10.60 -27.30 1.52
C VAL A 7 -10.37 -28.19 0.31
N CYS A 8 -9.67 -29.32 0.46
CA CYS A 8 -9.47 -30.29 -0.62
C CYS A 8 -10.81 -30.85 -1.14
N MET A 9 -11.75 -31.14 -0.23
CA MET A 9 -13.07 -31.63 -0.59
C MET A 9 -13.89 -30.60 -1.36
N LYS A 10 -13.83 -29.34 -0.96
CA LYS A 10 -14.59 -28.24 -1.59
C LYS A 10 -14.00 -27.80 -2.93
N GLN A 11 -12.68 -27.65 -3.01
CA GLN A 11 -12.03 -27.08 -4.20
C GLN A 11 -11.63 -28.14 -5.23
N ALA A 12 -11.07 -29.26 -4.79
CA ALA A 12 -10.57 -30.27 -5.69
C ALA A 12 -11.51 -31.50 -5.84
N LYS A 13 -12.63 -31.54 -5.10
CA LYS A 13 -13.55 -32.67 -5.01
C LYS A 13 -12.87 -34.01 -4.66
N ILE A 14 -11.77 -33.91 -3.92
CA ILE A 14 -10.98 -35.07 -3.49
C ILE A 14 -11.33 -35.35 -2.03
N ILE A 15 -11.75 -36.56 -1.74
CA ILE A 15 -11.97 -37.05 -0.37
C ILE A 15 -10.62 -37.49 0.17
N THR A 16 -10.05 -36.65 1.05
CA THR A 16 -8.82 -36.99 1.75
C THR A 16 -9.12 -37.49 3.16
N PRO A 17 -8.53 -38.61 3.59
CA PRO A 17 -8.66 -39.03 4.99
C PRO A 17 -8.07 -37.96 5.90
N ILE A 18 -8.69 -37.79 7.08
CA ILE A 18 -8.16 -36.87 8.09
C ILE A 18 -6.83 -37.44 8.63
N PRO A 19 -5.69 -36.82 8.33
CA PRO A 19 -4.40 -37.37 8.76
C PRO A 19 -4.25 -37.25 10.28
N LYS A 20 -3.63 -38.24 10.89
CA LYS A 20 -3.23 -38.17 12.30
C LYS A 20 -2.19 -37.06 12.48
N ALA A 21 -2.13 -36.46 13.67
CA ALA A 21 -1.21 -35.33 13.93
C ALA A 21 0.27 -35.65 13.63
N LYS A 22 0.69 -36.93 13.86
CA LYS A 22 2.04 -37.40 13.54
C LYS A 22 2.28 -37.46 12.03
N ASP A 23 1.31 -37.95 11.28
CA ASP A 23 1.43 -38.13 9.83
C ASP A 23 1.34 -36.79 9.09
N TRP A 24 0.63 -35.81 9.69
CA TRP A 24 0.49 -34.48 9.11
C TRP A 24 1.85 -33.82 8.81
N ARG A 25 2.78 -33.91 9.77
CA ARG A 25 4.12 -33.30 9.60
C ARG A 25 4.97 -34.03 8.59
N GLU A 26 4.99 -35.35 8.62
CA GLU A 26 5.90 -36.15 7.80
C GLU A 26 5.37 -36.34 6.37
N VAL A 27 4.09 -36.67 6.22
CA VAL A 27 3.50 -37.05 4.94
C VAL A 27 3.03 -35.84 4.13
N TYR A 28 2.57 -34.77 4.82
CA TYR A 28 1.98 -33.62 4.12
C TYR A 28 2.84 -32.35 4.24
N LEU A 29 3.27 -31.97 5.44
CA LEU A 29 3.95 -30.71 5.64
C LEU A 29 5.36 -30.69 5.02
N LYS A 30 6.16 -31.74 5.23
CA LYS A 30 7.53 -31.80 4.67
C LYS A 30 7.52 -31.78 3.13
N PRO A 31 6.74 -32.59 2.41
CA PRO A 31 6.68 -32.50 0.94
C PRO A 31 6.14 -31.16 0.45
N LEU A 32 5.16 -30.55 1.14
CA LEU A 32 4.66 -29.23 0.82
C LEU A 32 5.76 -28.15 0.99
N MET A 33 6.49 -28.19 2.10
CA MET A 33 7.60 -27.26 2.32
C MET A 33 8.72 -27.43 1.31
N ALA A 34 9.00 -28.67 0.90
CA ALA A 34 10.00 -28.96 -0.15
C ALA A 34 9.54 -28.53 -1.55
N ALA A 35 8.23 -28.51 -1.80
CA ALA A 35 7.65 -28.07 -3.05
C ALA A 35 7.36 -26.55 -3.10
N LEU A 36 7.52 -25.83 -1.97
CA LEU A 36 7.44 -24.38 -1.95
C LEU A 36 8.58 -23.79 -2.77
N VAL A 37 8.22 -23.28 -3.93
CA VAL A 37 9.11 -22.42 -4.71
C VAL A 37 9.05 -21.04 -4.06
N GLU A 38 10.20 -20.53 -3.66
CA GLU A 38 10.29 -19.15 -3.19
C GLU A 38 10.00 -18.24 -4.39
N ILE A 39 8.80 -17.71 -4.44
CA ILE A 39 8.43 -16.73 -5.46
C ILE A 39 8.93 -15.39 -4.92
N GLU A 40 9.92 -14.82 -5.57
CA GLU A 40 10.30 -13.44 -5.33
C GLU A 40 9.05 -12.58 -5.54
N ALA A 41 8.56 -12.00 -4.46
CA ALA A 41 7.46 -11.05 -4.55
C ALA A 41 7.92 -9.91 -5.46
N LEU A 42 7.16 -9.64 -6.52
CA LEU A 42 7.43 -8.50 -7.39
C LEU A 42 7.62 -7.26 -6.51
N GLU A 43 8.72 -6.53 -6.68
CA GLU A 43 9.01 -5.32 -5.91
C GLU A 43 7.82 -4.34 -5.93
N SER A 44 7.06 -4.32 -7.02
CA SER A 44 5.83 -3.54 -7.16
C SER A 44 4.74 -3.87 -6.13
N LEU A 45 4.82 -5.03 -5.46
CA LEU A 45 3.89 -5.44 -4.40
C LEU A 45 4.38 -5.04 -3.00
N SER A 46 5.60 -4.50 -2.88
CA SER A 46 6.08 -4.05 -1.58
C SER A 46 5.23 -2.88 -1.07
N PRO A 47 4.92 -2.82 0.24
CA PRO A 47 4.17 -1.71 0.81
C PRO A 47 4.82 -0.34 0.56
N GLN A 48 6.16 -0.29 0.43
CA GLN A 48 6.90 0.93 0.13
C GLN A 48 6.58 1.45 -1.28
N VAL A 49 6.65 0.58 -2.30
CA VAL A 49 6.34 0.97 -3.67
C VAL A 49 4.85 1.34 -3.82
N GLN A 50 3.97 0.59 -3.17
CA GLN A 50 2.54 0.92 -3.19
C GLN A 50 2.25 2.29 -2.58
N ILE A 51 2.88 2.64 -1.45
CA ILE A 51 2.66 3.94 -0.83
C ILE A 51 3.29 5.08 -1.61
N GLU A 52 4.42 4.86 -2.29
CA GLU A 52 5.01 5.83 -3.22
C GLU A 52 4.07 6.13 -4.39
N ASN A 53 3.49 5.10 -5.00
CA ASN A 53 2.50 5.25 -6.06
C ASN A 53 1.25 6.02 -5.58
N LEU A 54 0.74 5.69 -4.39
CA LEU A 54 -0.38 6.41 -3.78
C LEU A 54 -0.04 7.88 -3.46
N LEU A 55 1.18 8.16 -3.01
CA LEU A 55 1.65 9.54 -2.79
C LEU A 55 1.72 10.30 -4.11
N TYR A 56 2.25 9.68 -5.15
CA TYR A 56 2.31 10.26 -6.47
C TYR A 56 0.90 10.59 -7.00
N ASP A 57 -0.02 9.64 -6.95
CA ASP A 57 -1.41 9.86 -7.37
C ASP A 57 -2.09 10.96 -6.56
N PHE A 58 -1.84 11.00 -5.25
CA PHE A 58 -2.44 12.01 -4.37
C PHE A 58 -1.90 13.41 -4.62
N THR A 59 -0.61 13.57 -4.94
CA THR A 59 0.05 14.86 -5.01
C THR A 59 0.18 15.41 -6.43
N VAL A 60 0.25 14.53 -7.45
CA VAL A 60 0.47 14.92 -8.86
C VAL A 60 -0.81 14.84 -9.68
N HIS A 61 -1.53 13.74 -9.58
CA HIS A 61 -2.71 13.48 -10.45
C HIS A 61 -4.00 14.11 -9.94
N ARG A 62 -4.05 14.57 -8.71
CA ARG A 62 -5.22 15.30 -8.20
C ARG A 62 -5.15 16.80 -8.50
N SER A 63 -6.29 17.47 -8.28
CA SER A 63 -6.40 18.92 -8.41
C SER A 63 -5.30 19.61 -7.62
N LYS A 64 -4.53 20.48 -8.27
CA LYS A 64 -3.47 21.25 -7.62
C LYS A 64 -4.08 22.40 -6.81
N ALA A 65 -3.64 22.54 -5.57
CA ALA A 65 -3.99 23.68 -4.74
C ALA A 65 -3.42 24.97 -5.37
N ARG A 66 -4.21 26.02 -5.38
CA ARG A 66 -3.77 27.37 -5.81
C ARG A 66 -3.18 28.14 -4.65
N THR A 67 -3.68 27.90 -3.44
CA THR A 67 -3.26 28.56 -2.22
C THR A 67 -2.98 27.53 -1.13
N LYS A 68 -2.20 27.92 -0.12
CA LYS A 68 -1.93 27.05 1.04
C LYS A 68 -3.22 26.67 1.81
N GLU A 69 -4.23 27.53 1.76
CA GLU A 69 -5.52 27.31 2.43
C GLU A 69 -6.29 26.12 1.83
N ASP A 70 -6.01 25.76 0.59
CA ASP A 70 -6.67 24.63 -0.08
C ASP A 70 -6.31 23.28 0.54
N ILE A 71 -5.26 23.24 1.37
CA ILE A 71 -4.96 22.06 2.22
C ILE A 71 -6.16 21.70 3.11
N LEU A 72 -6.92 22.70 3.56
CA LEU A 72 -8.12 22.47 4.35
C LEU A 72 -9.23 21.76 3.54
N ASN A 73 -9.19 21.88 2.22
CA ASN A 73 -10.08 21.21 1.25
C ASN A 73 -9.58 19.83 0.83
N LYS A 74 -8.64 19.24 1.58
CA LYS A 74 -8.06 17.89 1.34
C LYS A 74 -7.25 17.81 0.05
N ILE A 75 -6.66 18.91 -0.37
CA ILE A 75 -5.81 19.02 -1.57
C ILE A 75 -4.36 19.23 -1.12
N ALA A 76 -3.42 18.56 -1.76
CA ALA A 76 -2.01 18.78 -1.50
C ALA A 76 -1.56 20.10 -2.14
N TRP A 77 -0.78 20.91 -1.41
CA TRP A 77 -0.23 22.18 -1.86
C TRP A 77 1.27 22.08 -2.07
N THR A 78 1.74 22.55 -3.22
CA THR A 78 3.17 22.50 -3.58
C THR A 78 3.72 23.91 -3.67
N ASP A 79 4.85 24.14 -3.00
CA ASP A 79 5.56 25.39 -2.96
C ASP A 79 7.07 25.16 -2.80
N GLU A 80 7.88 25.98 -3.47
CA GLU A 80 9.36 25.94 -3.41
C GLU A 80 9.98 24.54 -3.51
N GLY A 81 9.38 23.65 -4.31
CA GLY A 81 9.87 22.27 -4.50
C GLY A 81 9.48 21.29 -3.39
N PHE A 82 8.56 21.67 -2.53
CA PHE A 82 8.00 20.81 -1.50
C PHE A 82 6.49 20.73 -1.62
N THR A 83 5.94 19.57 -1.24
CA THR A 83 4.49 19.34 -1.20
C THR A 83 4.04 19.12 0.24
N TYR A 84 2.96 19.79 0.62
CA TYR A 84 2.39 19.82 1.96
C TYR A 84 0.98 19.24 1.93
N PHE A 85 0.67 18.33 2.86
CA PHE A 85 -0.67 17.75 2.98
C PHE A 85 -0.93 17.26 4.40
N ARG A 86 -2.21 17.05 4.73
CA ARG A 86 -2.58 16.44 6.01
C ARG A 86 -2.56 14.92 5.90
N MET A 87 -1.90 14.25 6.83
CA MET A 87 -1.80 12.80 6.86
C MET A 87 -3.17 12.11 6.81
N ARG A 88 -4.18 12.65 7.50
CA ARG A 88 -5.54 12.11 7.49
C ARG A 88 -6.19 12.14 6.10
N ASP A 89 -5.94 13.18 5.33
CA ASP A 89 -6.53 13.34 3.99
C ASP A 89 -5.89 12.38 3.00
N PHE A 90 -4.57 12.24 3.08
CA PHE A 90 -3.85 11.21 2.33
C PHE A 90 -4.33 9.81 2.70
N TYR A 91 -4.44 9.50 4.00
CA TYR A 91 -4.90 8.20 4.46
C TYR A 91 -6.33 7.88 3.98
N ALA A 92 -7.24 8.86 4.03
CA ALA A 92 -8.60 8.69 3.51
C ALA A 92 -8.61 8.44 2.00
N PHE A 93 -7.67 9.03 1.25
CA PHE A 93 -7.46 8.74 -0.16
C PHE A 93 -6.92 7.32 -0.36
N ALA A 94 -5.89 6.93 0.37
CA ALA A 94 -5.27 5.61 0.29
C ALA A 94 -6.29 4.49 0.57
N LYS A 95 -7.14 4.65 1.60
CA LYS A 95 -8.22 3.70 1.90
C LYS A 95 -9.21 3.50 0.75
N ARG A 96 -9.52 4.54 -0.01
CA ARG A 96 -10.39 4.44 -1.20
C ARG A 96 -9.70 3.70 -2.36
N ASN A 97 -8.39 3.60 -2.32
CA ASN A 97 -7.57 2.88 -3.29
C ASN A 97 -7.06 1.54 -2.73
N ASN A 98 -7.87 0.87 -1.91
CA ASN A 98 -7.62 -0.47 -1.35
C ASN A 98 -6.36 -0.60 -0.47
N TRP A 99 -5.95 0.49 0.18
CA TRP A 99 -4.85 0.47 1.12
C TRP A 99 -5.31 -0.07 2.49
N ASP A 100 -4.82 -1.24 2.91
CA ASP A 100 -5.30 -1.94 4.12
C ASP A 100 -4.49 -1.66 5.39
N ILE A 101 -3.31 -1.04 5.26
CA ILE A 101 -2.45 -0.75 6.40
C ILE A 101 -3.06 0.38 7.25
N ASP A 102 -2.92 0.32 8.57
CA ASP A 102 -3.43 1.34 9.49
C ASP A 102 -2.68 2.69 9.36
N LEU A 103 -3.32 3.75 9.89
CA LEU A 103 -2.80 5.12 9.78
C LEU A 103 -1.39 5.28 10.38
N GLN A 104 -1.13 4.65 11.51
CA GLN A 104 0.16 4.80 12.21
C GLN A 104 1.28 4.14 11.41
N LYS A 105 1.07 2.91 10.94
CA LYS A 105 2.03 2.20 10.09
C LYS A 105 2.22 2.91 8.76
N THR A 106 1.15 3.43 8.17
CA THR A 106 1.20 4.24 6.95
C THR A 106 2.11 5.46 7.15
N GLY A 107 1.95 6.18 8.26
CA GLY A 107 2.84 7.31 8.60
C GLY A 107 4.31 6.88 8.76
N ASN A 108 4.56 5.73 9.37
CA ASN A 108 5.91 5.21 9.51
C ASN A 108 6.53 4.81 8.16
N LEU A 109 5.75 4.20 7.27
CA LEU A 109 6.21 3.89 5.91
C LEU A 109 6.60 5.15 5.14
N ILE A 110 5.78 6.22 5.20
CA ILE A 110 6.12 7.50 4.55
C ILE A 110 7.43 8.07 5.11
N ARG A 111 7.64 8.03 6.43
CA ARG A 111 8.89 8.52 7.06
C ARG A 111 10.11 7.70 6.66
N GLN A 112 9.93 6.44 6.27
CA GLN A 112 11.02 5.58 5.77
C GLN A 112 11.44 5.90 4.33
N LEU A 113 10.62 6.64 3.57
CA LEU A 113 10.93 7.08 2.21
C LEU A 113 11.94 8.25 2.24
N LYS A 114 13.20 7.97 2.56
CA LYS A 114 14.25 8.97 2.80
C LYS A 114 14.47 9.96 1.64
N ASP A 115 14.18 9.53 0.42
CA ASP A 115 14.34 10.36 -0.77
C ASP A 115 13.16 11.31 -0.99
N ILE A 116 12.02 11.02 -0.41
CA ILE A 116 10.75 11.73 -0.59
C ILE A 116 10.38 12.52 0.67
N TYR A 117 10.38 11.86 1.82
CA TYR A 117 10.01 12.46 3.10
C TYR A 117 11.03 13.50 3.56
N VAL A 118 10.56 14.64 4.06
CA VAL A 118 11.40 15.71 4.59
C VAL A 118 11.14 15.90 6.08
N ASP A 119 9.90 16.29 6.47
CA ASP A 119 9.59 16.61 7.86
C ASP A 119 8.07 16.68 8.11
N GLU A 120 7.69 16.89 9.36
CA GLU A 120 6.34 17.28 9.76
C GLU A 120 6.36 18.71 10.27
N VAL A 121 5.51 19.55 9.70
CA VAL A 121 5.47 20.98 10.01
C VAL A 121 4.08 21.42 10.50
N ARG A 122 4.04 22.45 11.30
CA ARG A 122 2.80 23.15 11.67
C ARG A 122 2.70 24.44 10.87
N MET A 123 1.61 24.59 10.15
CA MET A 123 1.39 25.78 9.34
C MET A 123 0.06 26.45 9.72
N LYS A 124 0.08 27.75 9.91
CA LYS A 124 -1.15 28.52 10.18
C LYS A 124 -1.92 28.68 8.88
N LEU A 125 -3.11 28.10 8.83
CA LEU A 125 -4.04 28.15 7.70
C LEU A 125 -5.37 28.74 8.19
N LYS A 126 -5.63 29.99 7.84
CA LYS A 126 -6.79 30.74 8.37
C LYS A 126 -6.80 30.73 9.92
N SER A 127 -7.81 30.13 10.52
CA SER A 127 -7.99 29.98 11.97
C SER A 127 -7.40 28.70 12.56
N GLN A 128 -6.82 27.82 11.75
CA GLN A 128 -6.34 26.50 12.18
C GLN A 128 -4.82 26.39 11.99
N THR A 129 -4.19 25.57 12.84
CA THR A 129 -2.76 25.24 12.74
C THR A 129 -2.58 23.73 12.67
N PRO A 130 -2.95 23.11 11.53
CA PRO A 130 -2.83 21.67 11.38
C PRO A 130 -1.37 21.22 11.32
N HIS A 131 -1.16 19.95 11.70
CA HIS A 131 0.07 19.22 11.37
C HIS A 131 0.03 18.78 9.92
N LEU A 132 1.08 19.08 9.19
CA LEU A 132 1.25 18.75 7.78
C LEU A 132 2.48 17.88 7.61
N VAL A 133 2.38 16.92 6.70
CA VAL A 133 3.53 16.19 6.19
C VAL A 133 4.14 17.01 5.08
N LYS A 134 5.46 17.20 5.13
CA LYS A 134 6.26 17.86 4.11
C LYS A 134 7.08 16.81 3.37
N ILE A 135 6.91 16.73 2.07
CA ILE A 135 7.69 15.87 1.19
C ILE A 135 8.33 16.70 0.07
N LYS A 136 9.35 16.16 -0.58
CA LYS A 136 9.85 16.74 -1.84
C LYS A 136 8.77 16.70 -2.89
N ALA A 137 8.63 17.73 -3.70
CA ALA A 137 7.65 17.75 -4.76
C ALA A 137 7.95 16.65 -5.79
N LEU A 138 7.02 15.74 -5.95
CA LEU A 138 7.10 14.72 -6.98
C LEU A 138 6.80 15.36 -8.32
N LYS A 139 7.71 15.16 -9.28
CA LYS A 139 7.55 15.69 -10.64
C LYS A 139 6.82 14.66 -11.48
N ASP A 140 5.98 15.14 -12.38
CA ASP A 140 5.41 14.30 -13.42
C ASP A 140 6.55 13.90 -14.38
N SER A 141 7.16 12.75 -14.12
CA SER A 141 8.32 12.29 -14.89
C SER A 141 7.93 11.70 -16.24
N GLY A 142 6.63 11.75 -16.61
CA GLY A 142 6.15 11.18 -17.87
C GLY A 142 6.46 9.66 -18.02
N ALA A 143 7.03 9.05 -17.02
CA ALA A 143 7.20 7.62 -17.00
C ALA A 143 5.79 7.01 -16.85
N GLU A 144 5.32 6.38 -17.91
CA GLU A 144 4.19 5.48 -17.85
C GLU A 144 4.46 4.47 -16.74
N VAL A 145 3.87 4.72 -15.57
CA VAL A 145 3.74 3.67 -14.56
C VAL A 145 2.96 2.59 -15.27
N SER A 146 3.66 1.51 -15.64
CA SER A 146 3.05 0.34 -16.26
C SER A 146 1.90 -0.07 -15.34
N ARG A 147 0.69 0.35 -15.69
CA ARG A 147 -0.51 -0.20 -15.11
C ARG A 147 -0.43 -1.68 -15.44
N VAL A 148 -0.03 -2.49 -14.49
CA VAL A 148 -0.13 -3.93 -14.61
C VAL A 148 -1.62 -4.19 -14.85
N ALA A 149 -1.96 -4.37 -16.11
CA ALA A 149 -3.28 -4.83 -16.48
C ALA A 149 -3.45 -6.17 -15.79
N TYR A 150 -4.41 -6.24 -14.87
CA TYR A 150 -4.86 -7.50 -14.35
C TYR A 150 -5.34 -8.32 -15.55
N GLN A 151 -4.49 -9.19 -16.05
CA GLN A 151 -4.95 -10.24 -16.93
C GLN A 151 -5.84 -11.13 -16.06
N GLU A 152 -7.13 -11.11 -16.36
CA GLU A 152 -8.05 -12.10 -15.83
C GLU A 152 -7.47 -13.47 -16.14
N ALA A 153 -7.25 -14.26 -15.09
CA ALA A 153 -6.77 -15.62 -15.25
C ALA A 153 -7.79 -16.38 -16.12
N PRO A 154 -7.36 -17.07 -17.16
CA PRO A 154 -8.26 -17.88 -17.95
C PRO A 154 -8.74 -19.04 -17.09
N PHE A 155 -10.04 -19.08 -16.82
CA PHE A 155 -10.73 -20.22 -16.26
C PHE A 155 -11.15 -21.18 -17.35
#